data_eced716c9b684358b88ec1ebd42441db
#
_entry.id   eced716c9b684358b88ec1ebd42441db
#
_cell.length_a   1.000
_cell.length_b   1.000
_cell.length_c   1.000
_cell.angle_alpha   90.00
_cell.angle_beta   90.00
_cell.angle_gamma   90.00
#
_symmetry.space_group_name_H-M   'P 1'
#
loop_
_entity.id
_entity.type
_entity.pdbx_description
1 polymer ?
#
loop_
_entity_poly.entity_id
_entity_poly.type
_entity_poly.pdbx_seq_one_letter_code
_entity_poly.pdbx_strand_id
1 'polypeptide(L)'
;MDLSFWLPLFFAGAMGLALLIYVLLDGYDLGIGMLLPFASEEEKDLMIGSIGPFWDANETWIVLGVGILLIAFPQAHGIVLTALYLPVTIMLMGLILRGVAFDFRVKAGDARKGMWNALFAAGSLIASAAQGWMLGAYITGLSDDTTGLLFSALIAVTLPALYVLLGSAWLLIKTDGALFEKAIRWGRNALLPMGLCLLLVSVATPLVSSVIADKWFTLPNAIGLLPIPLITATAYAGLVWLFNSPVILRSGYGWLIFAALTVICVMASIGLGYSLFPEIIIGRLDLWEAAAATESLLFIFWGTVITLPAILGYTFFIYRVFRGKATALSYD
;
A
#
# COMPACT_ATOMS: atom_id res chain seq x y z
N MET A 1 6.48 13.09 31.86
CA MET A 1 6.71 12.51 30.51
C MET A 1 7.00 13.69 29.60
N ASP A 2 8.12 13.69 28.88
CA ASP A 2 8.48 14.79 27.98
C ASP A 2 7.59 14.73 26.72
N LEU A 3 6.56 15.56 26.68
CA LEU A 3 5.60 15.60 25.59
C LEU A 3 6.25 16.04 24.27
N SER A 4 7.27 16.90 24.33
CA SER A 4 8.00 17.36 23.15
C SER A 4 8.76 16.22 22.47
N PHE A 5 9.13 15.19 23.23
CA PHE A 5 9.77 13.98 22.71
C PHE A 5 8.74 12.95 22.18
N TRP A 6 7.66 12.68 22.94
CA TRP A 6 6.75 11.58 22.63
C TRP A 6 5.69 11.88 21.57
N LEU A 7 5.21 13.13 21.48
CA LEU A 7 4.16 13.48 20.53
C LEU A 7 4.63 13.34 19.06
N PRO A 8 5.82 13.79 18.66
CA PRO A 8 6.32 13.55 17.30
C PRO A 8 6.41 12.06 16.95
N LEU A 9 6.89 11.21 17.87
CA LEU A 9 6.94 9.76 17.69
C LEU A 9 5.56 9.14 17.53
N PHE A 10 4.59 9.57 18.33
CA PHE A 10 3.21 9.11 18.20
C PHE A 10 2.63 9.44 16.82
N PHE A 11 2.81 10.68 16.34
CA PHE A 11 2.26 11.09 15.04
C PHE A 11 3.00 10.44 13.87
N ALA A 12 4.32 10.24 13.95
CA ALA A 12 5.06 9.47 12.97
C ALA A 12 4.56 8.01 12.88
N GLY A 13 4.34 7.38 14.04
CA GLY A 13 3.77 6.03 14.11
C GLY A 13 2.34 5.97 13.56
N ALA A 14 1.49 6.93 13.89
CA ALA A 14 0.12 7.02 13.38
C ALA A 14 0.08 7.24 11.85
N MET A 15 0.95 8.11 11.33
CA MET A 15 1.13 8.34 9.90
C MET A 15 1.60 7.06 9.18
N GLY A 16 2.64 6.41 9.70
CA GLY A 16 3.15 5.15 9.15
C GLY A 16 2.09 4.05 9.16
N LEU A 17 1.29 3.95 10.24
CA LEU A 17 0.18 3.00 10.32
C LEU A 17 -0.92 3.31 9.29
N ALA A 18 -1.29 4.57 9.12
CA ALA A 18 -2.29 4.96 8.13
C ALA A 18 -1.83 4.62 6.70
N LEU A 19 -0.57 4.91 6.37
CA LEU A 19 0.00 4.56 5.06
C LEU A 19 0.12 3.05 4.85
N LEU A 20 0.48 2.27 5.88
CA LEU A 20 0.51 0.81 5.82
C LEU A 20 -0.89 0.23 5.57
N ILE A 21 -1.90 0.71 6.29
CA ILE A 21 -3.30 0.28 6.09
C ILE A 21 -3.76 0.66 4.69
N TYR A 22 -3.42 1.85 4.19
CA TYR A 22 -3.69 2.25 2.82
C TYR A 22 -3.09 1.27 1.80
N VAL A 23 -1.80 0.94 1.92
CA VAL A 23 -1.12 -0.01 1.03
C VAL A 23 -1.80 -1.37 1.02
N LEU A 24 -2.28 -1.84 2.17
CA LEU A 24 -2.94 -3.14 2.28
C LEU A 24 -4.37 -3.10 1.72
N LEU A 25 -5.16 -2.09 2.09
CA LEU A 25 -6.59 -2.05 1.78
C LEU A 25 -6.85 -1.46 0.39
N ASP A 26 -6.38 -0.25 0.09
CA ASP A 26 -6.52 0.30 -1.25
C ASP A 26 -5.62 -0.44 -2.27
N GLY A 27 -4.53 -1.04 -1.80
CA GLY A 27 -3.65 -1.86 -2.64
C GLY A 27 -4.35 -3.06 -3.27
N TYR A 28 -5.24 -3.78 -2.57
CA TYR A 28 -6.00 -4.85 -3.21
C TYR A 28 -7.05 -4.30 -4.20
N ASP A 29 -7.62 -3.12 -3.94
CA ASP A 29 -8.57 -2.47 -4.87
C ASP A 29 -7.88 -2.09 -6.18
N LEU A 30 -6.68 -1.48 -6.08
CA LEU A 30 -5.82 -1.16 -7.22
C LEU A 30 -5.41 -2.43 -7.97
N GLY A 31 -5.08 -3.49 -7.23
CA GLY A 31 -4.73 -4.80 -7.78
C GLY A 31 -5.87 -5.41 -8.60
N ILE A 32 -7.09 -5.38 -8.08
CA ILE A 32 -8.29 -5.83 -8.79
C ILE A 32 -8.52 -4.99 -10.04
N GLY A 33 -8.33 -3.67 -9.96
CA GLY A 33 -8.41 -2.79 -11.12
C GLY A 33 -7.48 -3.21 -12.26
N MET A 34 -6.22 -3.49 -11.93
CA MET A 34 -5.22 -3.95 -12.90
C MET A 34 -5.52 -5.34 -13.47
N LEU A 35 -6.27 -6.19 -12.75
CA LEU A 35 -6.66 -7.53 -13.20
C LEU A 35 -7.94 -7.55 -14.06
N LEU A 36 -8.75 -6.50 -14.04
CA LEU A 36 -10.00 -6.43 -14.81
C LEU A 36 -9.86 -6.78 -16.30
N PRO A 37 -8.83 -6.29 -17.05
CA PRO A 37 -8.71 -6.57 -18.46
C PRO A 37 -8.59 -8.07 -18.80
N PHE A 38 -8.20 -8.90 -17.83
CA PHE A 38 -7.95 -10.34 -18.00
C PHE A 38 -9.16 -11.23 -17.62
N ALA A 39 -10.28 -10.62 -17.24
CA ALA A 39 -11.50 -11.28 -16.81
C ALA A 39 -12.59 -11.21 -17.88
N SER A 40 -13.55 -12.16 -17.85
CA SER A 40 -14.80 -12.07 -18.66
C SER A 40 -15.71 -10.96 -18.10
N GLU A 41 -16.74 -10.55 -18.86
CA GLU A 41 -17.64 -9.47 -18.41
C GLU A 41 -18.37 -9.85 -17.11
N GLU A 42 -18.83 -11.09 -16.98
CA GLU A 42 -19.49 -11.60 -15.77
C GLU A 42 -18.52 -11.63 -14.58
N GLU A 43 -17.27 -12.04 -14.81
CA GLU A 43 -16.23 -12.02 -13.78
C GLU A 43 -15.87 -10.58 -13.34
N LYS A 44 -15.85 -9.63 -14.27
CA LYS A 44 -15.63 -8.21 -13.96
C LYS A 44 -16.71 -7.66 -13.05
N ASP A 45 -17.97 -8.06 -13.26
CA ASP A 45 -19.07 -7.64 -12.37
C ASP A 45 -18.87 -8.18 -10.94
N LEU A 46 -18.39 -9.42 -10.80
CA LEU A 46 -18.03 -10.00 -9.49
C LEU A 46 -16.81 -9.31 -8.87
N MET A 47 -15.77 -9.00 -9.67
CA MET A 47 -14.57 -8.31 -9.20
C MET A 47 -14.92 -6.92 -8.65
N ILE A 48 -15.69 -6.13 -9.39
CA ILE A 48 -16.17 -4.82 -8.94
C ILE A 48 -17.09 -4.97 -7.72
N GLY A 49 -17.98 -5.96 -7.70
CA GLY A 49 -18.83 -6.27 -6.54
C GLY A 49 -18.03 -6.62 -5.28
N SER A 50 -16.86 -7.24 -5.44
CA SER A 50 -16.00 -7.62 -4.31
C SER A 50 -15.38 -6.43 -3.57
N ILE A 51 -15.18 -5.30 -4.24
CA ILE A 51 -14.58 -4.08 -3.68
C ILE A 51 -15.62 -2.99 -3.38
N GLY A 52 -16.81 -3.07 -3.96
CA GLY A 52 -17.85 -2.03 -3.88
C GLY A 52 -18.11 -1.48 -2.48
N PRO A 53 -18.27 -2.32 -1.44
CA PRO A 53 -18.52 -1.84 -0.08
C PRO A 53 -17.31 -1.18 0.61
N PHE A 54 -16.10 -1.28 0.05
CA PHE A 54 -14.85 -1.00 0.77
C PHE A 54 -14.00 0.11 0.15
N TRP A 55 -13.98 0.24 -1.18
CA TRP A 55 -12.99 1.01 -1.92
C TRP A 55 -12.88 2.49 -1.50
N ASP A 56 -13.99 3.15 -1.26
CA ASP A 56 -14.02 4.55 -0.83
C ASP A 56 -13.43 4.72 0.58
N ALA A 57 -13.82 3.83 1.51
CA ALA A 57 -13.27 3.82 2.86
C ALA A 57 -11.77 3.45 2.87
N ASN A 58 -11.33 2.56 1.99
CA ASN A 58 -9.91 2.17 1.88
C ASN A 58 -9.05 3.33 1.37
N GLU A 59 -9.55 4.11 0.40
CA GLU A 59 -8.85 5.28 -0.13
C GLU A 59 -8.66 6.38 0.92
N THR A 60 -9.57 6.52 1.89
CA THR A 60 -9.47 7.57 2.92
C THR A 60 -8.24 7.43 3.83
N TRP A 61 -7.61 6.26 3.92
CA TRP A 61 -6.41 6.07 4.74
C TRP A 61 -5.21 6.89 4.25
N ILE A 62 -5.07 7.13 2.92
CA ILE A 62 -4.00 8.02 2.43
C ILE A 62 -4.29 9.47 2.83
N VAL A 63 -5.56 9.88 2.84
CA VAL A 63 -5.96 11.23 3.27
C VAL A 63 -5.59 11.45 4.73
N LEU A 64 -5.80 10.45 5.60
CA LEU A 64 -5.38 10.50 7.00
C LEU A 64 -3.86 10.61 7.12
N GLY A 65 -3.10 9.78 6.39
CA GLY A 65 -1.63 9.82 6.42
C GLY A 65 -1.06 11.18 5.99
N VAL A 66 -1.55 11.72 4.87
CA VAL A 66 -1.13 13.04 4.37
C VAL A 66 -1.63 14.16 5.27
N GLY A 67 -2.82 14.03 5.86
CA GLY A 67 -3.35 14.97 6.85
C GLY A 67 -2.47 15.05 8.10
N ILE A 68 -2.00 13.91 8.61
CA ILE A 68 -1.05 13.88 9.74
C ILE A 68 0.27 14.55 9.34
N LEU A 69 0.80 14.25 8.14
CA LEU A 69 2.01 14.89 7.63
C LEU A 69 1.86 16.42 7.58
N LEU A 70 0.72 16.92 7.09
CA LEU A 70 0.43 18.35 7.00
C LEU A 70 0.39 19.04 8.37
N ILE A 71 -0.28 18.41 9.34
CA ILE A 71 -0.61 19.06 10.62
C ILE A 71 0.50 18.84 11.65
N ALA A 72 1.05 17.62 11.73
CA ALA A 72 2.07 17.27 12.72
C ALA A 72 3.49 17.62 12.27
N PHE A 73 3.76 17.61 10.95
CA PHE A 73 5.09 17.83 10.37
C PHE A 73 5.07 18.83 9.21
N PRO A 74 4.67 20.10 9.44
CA PRO A 74 4.41 21.07 8.38
C PRO A 74 5.65 21.37 7.52
N GLN A 75 6.87 21.38 8.10
CA GLN A 75 8.09 21.58 7.34
C GLN A 75 8.38 20.40 6.41
N ALA A 76 8.25 19.16 6.91
CA ALA A 76 8.41 17.97 6.09
C ALA A 76 7.36 17.91 4.96
N HIS A 77 6.11 18.25 5.27
CA HIS A 77 5.03 18.35 4.27
C HIS A 77 5.40 19.30 3.13
N GLY A 78 5.89 20.50 3.43
CA GLY A 78 6.31 21.47 2.41
C GLY A 78 7.42 20.93 1.50
N ILE A 79 8.46 20.33 2.08
CA ILE A 79 9.59 19.75 1.34
C ILE A 79 9.12 18.57 0.47
N VAL A 80 8.40 17.62 1.06
CA VAL A 80 7.94 16.40 0.39
C VAL A 80 7.00 16.73 -0.77
N LEU A 81 5.98 17.56 -0.55
CA LEU A 81 5.04 17.91 -1.62
C LEU A 81 5.66 18.79 -2.71
N THR A 82 6.64 19.63 -2.37
CA THR A 82 7.36 20.39 -3.40
C THR A 82 8.22 19.46 -4.26
N ALA A 83 8.93 18.50 -3.67
CA ALA A 83 9.73 17.55 -4.42
C ALA A 83 8.88 16.54 -5.23
N LEU A 84 7.73 16.13 -4.69
CA LEU A 84 6.87 15.10 -5.26
C LEU A 84 5.61 15.65 -5.93
N TYR A 85 5.54 16.95 -6.25
CA TYR A 85 4.31 17.55 -6.80
C TYR A 85 3.79 16.84 -8.05
N LEU A 86 4.70 16.45 -8.95
CA LEU A 86 4.33 15.80 -10.20
C LEU A 86 3.81 14.36 -9.99
N PRO A 87 4.53 13.45 -9.31
CA PRO A 87 3.99 12.11 -9.06
C PRO A 87 2.75 12.12 -8.16
N VAL A 88 2.61 13.06 -7.21
CA VAL A 88 1.37 13.25 -6.44
C VAL A 88 0.22 13.63 -7.36
N THR A 89 0.43 14.58 -8.28
CA THR A 89 -0.60 14.97 -9.25
C THR A 89 -1.00 13.79 -10.14
N ILE A 90 -0.04 13.02 -10.64
CA ILE A 90 -0.29 11.83 -11.48
C ILE A 90 -1.07 10.78 -10.68
N MET A 91 -0.71 10.54 -9.41
CA MET A 91 -1.42 9.62 -8.53
C MET A 91 -2.88 10.06 -8.34
N LEU A 92 -3.11 11.35 -8.03
CA LEU A 92 -4.47 11.89 -7.83
C LEU A 92 -5.31 11.78 -9.11
N MET A 93 -4.73 12.06 -10.28
CA MET A 93 -5.41 11.85 -11.56
C MET A 93 -5.79 10.38 -11.76
N GLY A 94 -4.90 9.44 -11.41
CA GLY A 94 -5.17 8.00 -11.45
C GLY A 94 -6.31 7.59 -10.52
N LEU A 95 -6.32 8.09 -9.27
CA LEU A 95 -7.36 7.82 -8.28
C LEU A 95 -8.71 8.42 -8.70
N ILE A 96 -8.73 9.66 -9.18
CA ILE A 96 -9.96 10.31 -9.71
C ILE A 96 -10.50 9.50 -10.91
N LEU A 97 -9.63 9.11 -11.84
CA LEU A 97 -10.02 8.31 -13.00
C LEU A 97 -10.62 6.97 -12.58
N ARG A 98 -10.03 6.31 -11.58
CA ARG A 98 -10.52 5.07 -10.98
C ARG A 98 -11.89 5.26 -10.35
N GLY A 99 -12.04 6.25 -9.48
CA GLY A 99 -13.30 6.54 -8.78
C GLY A 99 -14.45 6.87 -9.74
N VAL A 100 -14.20 7.77 -10.70
CA VAL A 100 -15.17 8.10 -11.74
C VAL A 100 -15.54 6.86 -12.56
N ALA A 101 -14.56 6.07 -12.95
CA ALA A 101 -14.80 4.85 -13.73
C ALA A 101 -15.64 3.83 -12.96
N PHE A 102 -15.41 3.69 -11.64
CA PHE A 102 -16.20 2.81 -10.77
C PHE A 102 -17.68 3.19 -10.77
N ASP A 103 -18.00 4.45 -10.45
CA ASP A 103 -19.38 4.94 -10.34
C ASP A 103 -20.13 4.93 -11.68
N PHE A 104 -19.47 5.36 -12.74
CA PHE A 104 -20.10 5.40 -14.06
C PHE A 104 -20.26 4.03 -14.69
N ARG A 105 -19.36 3.09 -14.40
CA ARG A 105 -19.47 1.71 -14.90
C ARG A 105 -20.78 1.04 -14.48
N VAL A 106 -21.17 1.19 -13.23
CA VAL A 106 -22.39 0.57 -12.69
C VAL A 106 -23.65 1.15 -13.33
N LYS A 107 -23.61 2.44 -13.68
CA LYS A 107 -24.73 3.17 -14.32
C LYS A 107 -24.70 3.09 -15.86
N ALA A 108 -23.62 2.56 -16.44
CA ALA A 108 -23.46 2.52 -17.89
C ALA A 108 -24.21 1.32 -18.49
N GLY A 109 -24.84 1.53 -19.65
CA GLY A 109 -25.32 0.42 -20.47
C GLY A 109 -24.14 -0.44 -20.98
N ASP A 110 -24.43 -1.69 -21.32
CA ASP A 110 -23.42 -2.72 -21.67
C ASP A 110 -22.41 -2.27 -22.73
N ALA A 111 -22.83 -1.48 -23.72
CA ALA A 111 -21.96 -0.96 -24.78
C ALA A 111 -20.81 -0.05 -24.26
N ARG A 112 -20.94 0.55 -23.07
CA ARG A 112 -19.95 1.48 -22.49
C ARG A 112 -19.18 0.89 -21.33
N LYS A 113 -19.59 -0.25 -20.77
CA LYS A 113 -18.90 -0.91 -19.66
C LYS A 113 -17.43 -1.20 -19.98
N GLY A 114 -17.11 -1.62 -21.21
CA GLY A 114 -15.75 -1.90 -21.64
C GLY A 114 -14.82 -0.69 -21.53
N MET A 115 -15.30 0.51 -21.89
CA MET A 115 -14.54 1.75 -21.75
C MET A 115 -14.25 2.05 -20.25
N TRP A 116 -15.26 1.95 -19.39
CA TRP A 116 -15.10 2.21 -17.96
C TRP A 116 -14.19 1.19 -17.28
N ASN A 117 -14.25 -0.09 -17.70
CA ASN A 117 -13.31 -1.12 -17.24
C ASN A 117 -11.86 -0.75 -17.60
N ALA A 118 -11.61 -0.27 -18.83
CA ALA A 118 -10.28 0.15 -19.25
C ALA A 118 -9.78 1.39 -18.48
N LEU A 119 -10.65 2.36 -18.24
CA LEU A 119 -10.33 3.56 -17.44
C LEU A 119 -10.06 3.21 -15.98
N PHE A 120 -10.81 2.29 -15.39
CA PHE A 120 -10.58 1.81 -14.03
C PHE A 120 -9.21 1.10 -13.92
N ALA A 121 -8.89 0.24 -14.88
CA ALA A 121 -7.59 -0.45 -14.92
C ALA A 121 -6.42 0.53 -15.13
N ALA A 122 -6.57 1.48 -16.05
CA ALA A 122 -5.56 2.51 -16.31
C ALA A 122 -5.33 3.40 -15.09
N GLY A 123 -6.40 3.89 -14.44
CA GLY A 123 -6.32 4.68 -13.21
C GLY A 123 -5.62 3.93 -12.08
N SER A 124 -5.94 2.65 -11.89
CA SER A 124 -5.30 1.79 -10.89
C SER A 124 -3.80 1.60 -11.17
N LEU A 125 -3.40 1.39 -12.40
CA LEU A 125 -1.99 1.25 -12.79
C LEU A 125 -1.22 2.57 -12.61
N ILE A 126 -1.79 3.69 -13.06
CA ILE A 126 -1.20 5.02 -12.94
C ILE A 126 -0.99 5.38 -11.46
N ALA A 127 -2.01 5.19 -10.63
CA ALA A 127 -1.91 5.46 -9.19
C ALA A 127 -0.84 4.57 -8.53
N SER A 128 -0.82 3.27 -8.82
CA SER A 128 0.17 2.33 -8.28
C SER A 128 1.61 2.70 -8.67
N ALA A 129 1.84 3.02 -9.94
CA ALA A 129 3.15 3.39 -10.43
C ALA A 129 3.64 4.72 -9.84
N ALA A 130 2.75 5.72 -9.72
CA ALA A 130 3.07 6.99 -9.08
C ALA A 130 3.41 6.82 -7.59
N GLN A 131 2.70 5.97 -6.86
CA GLN A 131 3.03 5.63 -5.47
C GLN A 131 4.41 4.97 -5.37
N GLY A 132 4.72 4.05 -6.28
CA GLY A 132 6.05 3.43 -6.35
C GLY A 132 7.15 4.45 -6.57
N TRP A 133 6.95 5.40 -7.50
CA TRP A 133 7.88 6.49 -7.73
C TRP A 133 8.11 7.34 -6.48
N MET A 134 7.02 7.74 -5.80
CA MET A 134 7.09 8.54 -4.58
C MET A 134 7.84 7.81 -3.46
N LEU A 135 7.57 6.52 -3.28
CA LEU A 135 8.27 5.70 -2.28
C LEU A 135 9.78 5.63 -2.59
N GLY A 136 10.16 5.38 -3.84
CA GLY A 136 11.55 5.34 -4.26
C GLY A 136 12.27 6.67 -4.04
N ALA A 137 11.67 7.78 -4.45
CA ALA A 137 12.20 9.11 -4.24
C ALA A 137 12.34 9.46 -2.74
N TYR A 138 11.38 9.03 -1.91
CA TYR A 138 11.44 9.27 -0.47
C TYR A 138 12.57 8.49 0.21
N ILE A 139 12.78 7.23 -0.17
CA ILE A 139 13.88 6.38 0.35
C ILE A 139 15.25 6.97 0.00
N THR A 140 15.37 7.66 -1.14
CA THR A 140 16.63 8.30 -1.58
C THR A 140 16.81 9.73 -1.07
N GLY A 141 16.02 10.15 -0.06
CA GLY A 141 16.08 11.49 0.51
C GLY A 141 15.63 12.59 -0.46
N LEU A 142 14.73 12.25 -1.40
CA LEU A 142 14.23 13.16 -2.45
C LEU A 142 15.38 13.68 -3.35
N SER A 143 16.31 12.78 -3.70
CA SER A 143 17.44 13.12 -4.58
C SER A 143 17.02 13.12 -6.04
N ASP A 144 17.46 14.17 -6.78
CA ASP A 144 17.23 14.32 -8.23
C ASP A 144 18.39 13.75 -9.06
N ASP A 145 19.34 13.04 -8.44
CA ASP A 145 20.45 12.42 -9.15
C ASP A 145 19.99 11.19 -9.97
N THR A 146 20.82 10.78 -10.91
CA THR A 146 20.51 9.65 -11.81
C THR A 146 20.21 8.37 -11.03
N THR A 147 20.91 8.13 -9.92
CA THR A 147 20.74 6.92 -9.10
C THR A 147 19.37 6.92 -8.39
N GLY A 148 19.00 8.06 -7.79
CA GLY A 148 17.70 8.24 -7.14
C GLY A 148 16.53 8.12 -8.13
N LEU A 149 16.67 8.71 -9.32
CA LEU A 149 15.66 8.60 -10.38
C LEU A 149 15.50 7.17 -10.88
N LEU A 150 16.61 6.44 -11.11
CA LEU A 150 16.55 5.03 -11.53
C LEU A 150 15.95 4.15 -10.43
N PHE A 151 16.27 4.39 -9.17
CA PHE A 151 15.68 3.68 -8.05
C PHE A 151 14.17 3.94 -7.95
N SER A 152 13.75 5.20 -8.08
CA SER A 152 12.32 5.56 -8.09
C SER A 152 11.57 4.91 -9.25
N ALA A 153 12.16 4.87 -10.44
CA ALA A 153 11.61 4.18 -11.59
C ALA A 153 11.49 2.67 -11.36
N LEU A 154 12.49 2.05 -10.73
CA LEU A 154 12.44 0.64 -10.35
C LEU A 154 11.25 0.34 -9.44
N ILE A 155 11.06 1.13 -8.37
CA ILE A 155 9.93 0.96 -7.45
C ILE A 155 8.60 1.22 -8.17
N ALA A 156 8.52 2.23 -9.05
CA ALA A 156 7.33 2.54 -9.83
C ALA A 156 6.85 1.36 -10.70
N VAL A 157 7.78 0.60 -11.27
CA VAL A 157 7.47 -0.55 -12.11
C VAL A 157 7.11 -1.79 -11.26
N THR A 158 7.66 -1.91 -10.08
CA THR A 158 7.59 -3.15 -9.28
C THR A 158 6.49 -3.12 -8.22
N LEU A 159 6.12 -1.96 -7.66
CA LEU A 159 5.03 -1.84 -6.68
C LEU A 159 3.68 -2.36 -7.21
N PRO A 160 3.29 -2.13 -8.48
CA PRO A 160 2.08 -2.73 -9.06
C PRO A 160 1.98 -4.25 -8.91
N ALA A 161 3.11 -4.98 -8.92
CA ALA A 161 3.10 -6.43 -8.72
C ALA A 161 2.66 -6.84 -7.31
N LEU A 162 3.01 -6.08 -6.28
CA LEU A 162 2.49 -6.26 -4.92
C LEU A 162 0.98 -6.08 -4.89
N TYR A 163 0.46 -5.04 -5.53
CA TYR A 163 -0.98 -4.76 -5.57
C TYR A 163 -1.76 -5.82 -6.35
N VAL A 164 -1.20 -6.32 -7.46
CA VAL A 164 -1.78 -7.48 -8.18
C VAL A 164 -1.85 -8.71 -7.28
N LEU A 165 -0.83 -8.98 -6.46
CA LEU A 165 -0.87 -10.07 -5.48
C LEU A 165 -1.93 -9.85 -4.40
N LEU A 166 -2.04 -8.63 -3.84
CA LEU A 166 -3.08 -8.29 -2.88
C LEU A 166 -4.48 -8.44 -3.48
N GLY A 167 -4.69 -7.96 -4.71
CA GLY A 167 -5.95 -8.13 -5.44
C GLY A 167 -6.28 -9.60 -5.70
N SER A 168 -5.29 -10.41 -6.12
CA SER A 168 -5.46 -11.85 -6.28
C SER A 168 -5.83 -12.52 -4.95
N ALA A 169 -5.14 -12.16 -3.86
CA ALA A 169 -5.43 -12.68 -2.53
C ALA A 169 -6.85 -12.32 -2.05
N TRP A 170 -7.31 -11.10 -2.33
CA TRP A 170 -8.67 -10.68 -2.04
C TRP A 170 -9.70 -11.50 -2.82
N LEU A 171 -9.48 -11.74 -4.11
CA LEU A 171 -10.35 -12.58 -4.91
C LEU A 171 -10.41 -14.02 -4.41
N LEU A 172 -9.30 -14.59 -3.89
CA LEU A 172 -9.32 -15.91 -3.26
C LEU A 172 -10.21 -15.97 -2.00
N ILE A 173 -10.39 -14.85 -1.31
CA ILE A 173 -11.29 -14.76 -0.16
C ILE A 173 -12.74 -14.57 -0.63
N LYS A 174 -12.96 -13.74 -1.65
CA LYS A 174 -14.27 -13.21 -2.03
C LYS A 174 -15.00 -13.98 -3.14
N THR A 175 -14.30 -14.85 -3.87
CA THR A 175 -14.88 -15.51 -5.04
C THR A 175 -14.74 -17.04 -4.98
N ASP A 176 -15.44 -17.73 -5.85
CA ASP A 176 -15.39 -19.17 -6.07
C ASP A 176 -15.36 -19.49 -7.56
N GLY A 177 -15.25 -20.78 -7.93
CA GLY A 177 -15.36 -21.25 -9.30
C GLY A 177 -14.26 -20.76 -10.23
N ALA A 178 -14.61 -20.33 -11.43
CA ALA A 178 -13.66 -19.97 -12.49
C ALA A 178 -12.79 -18.76 -12.12
N LEU A 179 -13.36 -17.72 -11.49
CA LEU A 179 -12.63 -16.53 -11.08
C LEU A 179 -11.62 -16.83 -9.96
N PHE A 180 -11.97 -17.72 -9.02
CA PHE A 180 -11.03 -18.20 -7.99
C PHE A 180 -9.82 -18.89 -8.62
N GLU A 181 -10.03 -19.76 -9.63
CA GLU A 181 -8.94 -20.44 -10.34
C GLU A 181 -8.06 -19.45 -11.14
N LYS A 182 -8.68 -18.41 -11.71
CA LYS A 182 -7.92 -17.32 -12.35
C LYS A 182 -7.10 -16.54 -11.33
N ALA A 183 -7.66 -16.25 -10.16
CA ALA A 183 -6.95 -15.54 -9.07
C ALA A 183 -5.71 -16.33 -8.63
N ILE A 184 -5.78 -17.67 -8.51
CA ILE A 184 -4.59 -18.51 -8.25
C ILE A 184 -3.53 -18.31 -9.35
N ARG A 185 -3.92 -18.33 -10.62
CA ARG A 185 -2.97 -18.16 -11.74
C ARG A 185 -2.35 -16.78 -11.77
N TRP A 186 -3.15 -15.73 -11.60
CA TRP A 186 -2.68 -14.34 -11.57
C TRP A 186 -1.71 -14.10 -10.41
N GLY A 187 -2.08 -14.55 -9.20
CA GLY A 187 -1.20 -14.47 -8.05
C GLY A 187 0.11 -15.23 -8.24
N ARG A 188 0.05 -16.45 -8.77
CA ARG A 188 1.27 -17.22 -9.09
C ARG A 188 2.17 -16.49 -10.08
N ASN A 189 1.61 -15.88 -11.12
CA ASN A 189 2.38 -15.13 -12.12
C ASN A 189 3.00 -13.85 -11.54
N ALA A 190 2.36 -13.22 -10.56
CA ALA A 190 2.85 -12.02 -9.90
C ALA A 190 3.92 -12.30 -8.82
N LEU A 191 4.09 -13.56 -8.38
CA LEU A 191 5.11 -13.92 -7.39
C LEU A 191 6.52 -13.56 -7.85
N LEU A 192 6.90 -13.94 -9.08
CA LEU A 192 8.26 -13.69 -9.57
C LEU A 192 8.58 -12.19 -9.66
N PRO A 193 7.75 -11.34 -10.31
CA PRO A 193 8.02 -9.90 -10.31
C PRO A 193 8.06 -9.30 -8.89
N MET A 194 7.18 -9.72 -7.98
CA MET A 194 7.18 -9.24 -6.60
C MET A 194 8.44 -9.71 -5.84
N GLY A 195 8.85 -10.97 -6.01
CA GLY A 195 10.07 -11.50 -5.40
C GLY A 195 11.32 -10.79 -5.91
N LEU A 196 11.41 -10.53 -7.22
CA LEU A 196 12.48 -9.72 -7.80
C LEU A 196 12.46 -8.28 -7.26
N CYS A 197 11.27 -7.69 -7.11
CA CYS A 197 11.12 -6.38 -6.48
C CYS A 197 11.69 -6.36 -5.06
N LEU A 198 11.27 -7.29 -4.20
CA LEU A 198 11.75 -7.37 -2.83
C LEU A 198 13.29 -7.53 -2.78
N LEU A 199 13.84 -8.39 -3.64
CA LEU A 199 15.28 -8.60 -3.70
C LEU A 199 16.01 -7.34 -4.18
N LEU A 200 15.54 -6.72 -5.28
CA LEU A 200 16.16 -5.53 -5.85
C LEU A 200 16.08 -4.35 -4.87
N VAL A 201 14.93 -4.13 -4.23
CA VAL A 201 14.79 -3.07 -3.22
C VAL A 201 15.71 -3.34 -2.03
N SER A 202 15.78 -4.58 -1.54
CA SER A 202 16.64 -4.95 -0.39
C SER A 202 18.13 -4.74 -0.69
N VAL A 203 18.55 -5.00 -1.94
CA VAL A 203 19.95 -4.80 -2.36
C VAL A 203 20.23 -3.35 -2.75
N ALA A 204 19.31 -2.71 -3.48
CA ALA A 204 19.52 -1.37 -3.99
C ALA A 204 19.46 -0.29 -2.90
N THR A 205 18.58 -0.44 -1.90
CA THR A 205 18.41 0.55 -0.82
C THR A 205 19.72 0.88 -0.10
N PRO A 206 20.51 -0.10 0.41
CA PRO A 206 21.79 0.21 1.02
C PRO A 206 22.88 0.70 0.04
N LEU A 207 22.76 0.38 -1.26
CA LEU A 207 23.69 0.87 -2.28
C LEU A 207 23.43 2.33 -2.63
N VAL A 208 22.18 2.78 -2.57
CA VAL A 208 21.78 4.16 -2.89
C VAL A 208 21.95 5.09 -1.69
N SER A 209 21.84 4.59 -0.45
CA SER A 209 21.96 5.38 0.77
C SER A 209 22.99 4.78 1.72
N SER A 210 24.16 5.43 1.84
CA SER A 210 25.20 5.04 2.80
C SER A 210 24.71 5.13 4.25
N VAL A 211 23.84 6.11 4.56
CA VAL A 211 23.23 6.26 5.90
C VAL A 211 22.44 5.01 6.27
N ILE A 212 21.65 4.49 5.33
CA ILE A 212 20.89 3.26 5.55
C ILE A 212 21.82 2.05 5.65
N ALA A 213 22.84 1.95 4.77
CA ALA A 213 23.82 0.88 4.81
C ALA A 213 24.51 0.79 6.17
N ASP A 214 24.97 1.91 6.71
CA ASP A 214 25.64 1.96 8.01
C ASP A 214 24.71 1.50 9.14
N LYS A 215 23.43 1.87 9.12
CA LYS A 215 22.44 1.43 10.11
C LYS A 215 22.19 -0.08 10.05
N TRP A 216 22.14 -0.67 8.86
CA TRP A 216 21.79 -2.08 8.67
C TRP A 216 22.95 -3.04 8.86
N PHE A 217 24.19 -2.63 8.52
CA PHE A 217 25.34 -3.53 8.48
C PHE A 217 26.36 -3.34 9.62
N THR A 218 26.16 -2.35 10.51
CA THR A 218 26.99 -2.20 11.71
C THR A 218 26.49 -3.06 12.87
N LEU A 219 27.42 -3.65 13.61
CA LEU A 219 27.09 -4.38 14.85
C LEU A 219 26.89 -3.40 16.01
N PRO A 220 25.93 -3.66 16.93
CA PRO A 220 25.06 -4.84 17.03
C PRO A 220 23.76 -4.77 16.21
N ASN A 221 23.50 -3.67 15.51
CA ASN A 221 22.25 -3.41 14.81
C ASN A 221 21.90 -4.49 13.78
N ALA A 222 22.91 -4.97 13.02
CA ALA A 222 22.73 -6.02 12.03
C ALA A 222 22.07 -7.29 12.61
N ILE A 223 22.41 -7.67 13.85
CA ILE A 223 21.80 -8.83 14.52
C ILE A 223 20.35 -8.52 14.92
N GLY A 224 20.09 -7.32 15.46
CA GLY A 224 18.76 -6.89 15.89
C GLY A 224 17.77 -6.75 14.72
N LEU A 225 18.25 -6.43 13.53
CA LEU A 225 17.43 -6.24 12.32
C LEU A 225 17.24 -7.55 11.52
N LEU A 226 18.03 -8.58 11.78
CA LEU A 226 17.96 -9.87 11.07
C LEU A 226 16.56 -10.49 11.03
N PRO A 227 15.69 -10.37 12.05
CA PRO A 227 14.32 -10.88 11.99
C PRO A 227 13.50 -10.30 10.82
N ILE A 228 13.72 -9.05 10.41
CA ILE A 228 12.97 -8.42 9.32
C ILE A 228 13.14 -9.17 7.99
N PRO A 229 14.36 -9.33 7.43
CA PRO A 229 14.54 -10.08 6.19
C PRO A 229 14.21 -11.57 6.35
N LEU A 230 14.43 -12.20 7.50
CA LEU A 230 14.11 -13.60 7.73
C LEU A 230 12.60 -13.85 7.73
N ILE A 231 11.81 -13.03 8.42
CA ILE A 231 10.35 -13.14 8.42
C ILE A 231 9.80 -12.86 7.02
N THR A 232 10.32 -11.83 6.34
CA THR A 232 9.94 -11.51 4.96
C THR A 232 10.22 -12.66 4.01
N ALA A 233 11.42 -13.25 4.07
CA ALA A 233 11.80 -14.40 3.24
C ALA A 233 10.94 -15.63 3.54
N THR A 234 10.66 -15.90 4.83
CA THR A 234 9.79 -17.01 5.25
C THR A 234 8.36 -16.82 4.77
N ALA A 235 7.81 -15.61 4.91
CA ALA A 235 6.47 -15.29 4.42
C ALA A 235 6.40 -15.42 2.90
N TYR A 236 7.42 -14.95 2.18
CA TYR A 236 7.48 -15.09 0.72
C TYR A 236 7.60 -16.57 0.29
N ALA A 237 8.44 -17.37 0.94
CA ALA A 237 8.51 -18.81 0.71
C ALA A 237 7.16 -19.50 0.97
N GLY A 238 6.45 -19.07 2.02
CA GLY A 238 5.09 -19.51 2.31
C GLY A 238 4.10 -19.17 1.18
N LEU A 239 4.17 -17.97 0.60
CA LEU A 239 3.38 -17.61 -0.57
C LEU A 239 3.66 -18.52 -1.76
N VAL A 240 4.94 -18.74 -2.09
CA VAL A 240 5.34 -19.64 -3.18
C VAL A 240 4.80 -21.05 -2.94
N TRP A 241 4.91 -21.57 -1.71
CA TRP A 241 4.39 -22.88 -1.36
C TRP A 241 2.85 -22.95 -1.48
N LEU A 242 2.12 -21.98 -0.95
CA LEU A 242 0.65 -21.93 -1.01
C LEU A 242 0.13 -21.87 -2.45
N PHE A 243 0.69 -20.99 -3.29
CA PHE A 243 0.29 -20.90 -4.69
C PHE A 243 0.64 -22.15 -5.52
N ASN A 244 1.61 -22.93 -5.08
CA ASN A 244 1.93 -24.24 -5.68
C ASN A 244 1.13 -25.41 -5.05
N SER A 245 0.29 -25.12 -4.04
CA SER A 245 -0.55 -26.10 -3.35
C SER A 245 -2.04 -25.74 -3.48
N PRO A 246 -2.62 -25.75 -4.71
CA PRO A 246 -3.99 -25.25 -4.93
C PRO A 246 -5.05 -26.04 -4.16
N VAL A 247 -4.78 -27.27 -3.74
CA VAL A 247 -5.66 -28.06 -2.87
C VAL A 247 -5.90 -27.34 -1.54
N ILE A 248 -4.86 -26.76 -0.94
CA ILE A 248 -4.97 -26.01 0.32
C ILE A 248 -5.83 -24.76 0.12
N LEU A 249 -5.61 -24.03 -0.97
CA LEU A 249 -6.39 -22.82 -1.26
C LEU A 249 -7.86 -23.13 -1.47
N ARG A 250 -8.19 -24.22 -2.20
CA ARG A 250 -9.56 -24.69 -2.42
C ARG A 250 -10.25 -25.21 -1.14
N SER A 251 -9.48 -25.61 -0.14
CA SER A 251 -10.00 -26.02 1.18
C SER A 251 -10.35 -24.84 2.10
N GLY A 252 -10.42 -23.60 1.56
CA GLY A 252 -10.83 -22.42 2.31
C GLY A 252 -9.69 -21.63 2.96
N TYR A 253 -8.44 -22.01 2.71
CA TYR A 253 -7.26 -21.32 3.27
C TYR A 253 -6.71 -20.20 2.37
N GLY A 254 -7.51 -19.68 1.41
CA GLY A 254 -7.10 -18.56 0.54
C GLY A 254 -6.71 -17.29 1.30
N TRP A 255 -7.28 -17.07 2.49
CA TRP A 255 -6.94 -15.95 3.36
C TRP A 255 -5.47 -15.93 3.85
N LEU A 256 -4.81 -17.10 3.88
CA LEU A 256 -3.38 -17.18 4.25
C LEU A 256 -2.47 -16.40 3.30
N ILE A 257 -2.86 -16.28 2.02
CA ILE A 257 -2.13 -15.47 1.04
C ILE A 257 -2.15 -13.99 1.47
N PHE A 258 -3.34 -13.47 1.80
CA PHE A 258 -3.48 -12.10 2.26
C PHE A 258 -2.72 -11.86 3.58
N ALA A 259 -2.80 -12.79 4.51
CA ALA A 259 -2.08 -12.72 5.78
C ALA A 259 -0.54 -12.71 5.57
N ALA A 260 -0.01 -13.55 4.69
CA ALA A 260 1.43 -13.55 4.39
C ALA A 260 1.88 -12.25 3.72
N LEU A 261 1.09 -11.69 2.79
CA LEU A 261 1.35 -10.39 2.18
C LEU A 261 1.31 -9.27 3.24
N THR A 262 0.35 -9.33 4.17
CA THR A 262 0.30 -8.38 5.31
C THR A 262 1.58 -8.45 6.14
N VAL A 263 2.08 -9.64 6.45
CA VAL A 263 3.35 -9.81 7.18
C VAL A 263 4.52 -9.18 6.41
N ILE A 264 4.60 -9.39 5.10
CA ILE A 264 5.64 -8.77 4.25
C ILE A 264 5.56 -7.25 4.31
N CYS A 265 4.35 -6.68 4.14
CA CYS A 265 4.16 -5.22 4.18
C CYS A 265 4.50 -4.64 5.57
N VAL A 266 4.11 -5.32 6.65
CA VAL A 266 4.47 -4.91 8.03
C VAL A 266 5.98 -4.93 8.22
N MET A 267 6.67 -5.99 7.81
CA MET A 267 8.13 -6.07 7.92
C MET A 267 8.83 -5.01 7.07
N ALA A 268 8.35 -4.76 5.85
CA ALA A 268 8.87 -3.69 5.00
C ALA A 268 8.67 -2.30 5.63
N SER A 269 7.50 -2.05 6.23
CA SER A 269 7.21 -0.78 6.92
C SER A 269 8.07 -0.58 8.17
N ILE A 270 8.30 -1.63 8.96
CA ILE A 270 9.21 -1.59 10.13
C ILE A 270 10.64 -1.32 9.66
N GLY A 271 11.10 -2.03 8.61
CA GLY A 271 12.41 -1.84 8.03
C GLY A 271 12.62 -0.42 7.50
N LEU A 272 11.62 0.13 6.80
CA LEU A 272 11.64 1.51 6.32
C LEU A 272 11.66 2.50 7.48
N GLY A 273 10.77 2.34 8.46
CA GLY A 273 10.72 3.21 9.64
C GLY A 273 12.05 3.24 10.39
N TYR A 274 12.68 2.08 10.59
CA TYR A 274 14.01 2.01 11.18
C TYR A 274 15.08 2.70 10.32
N SER A 275 15.03 2.52 9.02
CA SER A 275 15.99 3.11 8.08
C SER A 275 15.93 4.63 8.10
N LEU A 276 14.73 5.19 8.22
CA LEU A 276 14.51 6.63 8.26
C LEU A 276 14.88 7.23 9.63
N PHE A 277 14.45 6.59 10.73
CA PHE A 277 14.60 7.14 12.09
C PHE A 277 16.07 7.47 12.43
N PRO A 278 16.39 8.63 13.05
CA PRO A 278 15.46 9.64 13.61
C PRO A 278 15.00 10.71 12.60
N GLU A 279 15.41 10.63 11.35
CA GLU A 279 15.07 11.63 10.34
C GLU A 279 13.70 11.32 9.72
N ILE A 280 12.90 12.34 9.47
CA ILE A 280 11.68 12.23 8.68
C ILE A 280 11.98 12.36 7.18
N ILE A 281 13.05 13.07 6.82
CA ILE A 281 13.60 13.14 5.45
C ILE A 281 15.10 12.89 5.54
N ILE A 282 15.55 11.79 4.97
CA ILE A 282 16.95 11.33 5.05
C ILE A 282 17.91 12.44 4.63
N GLY A 283 18.90 12.74 5.49
CA GLY A 283 19.95 13.72 5.26
C GLY A 283 19.48 15.19 5.24
N ARG A 284 18.21 15.47 5.60
CA ARG A 284 17.64 16.83 5.49
C ARG A 284 16.91 17.33 6.72
N LEU A 285 16.16 16.49 7.40
CA LEU A 285 15.25 16.95 8.44
C LEU A 285 15.01 15.88 9.49
N ASP A 286 15.29 16.20 10.74
CA ASP A 286 15.01 15.38 11.92
C ASP A 286 13.51 15.39 12.24
N LEU A 287 13.03 14.32 12.88
CA LEU A 287 11.63 14.14 13.23
C LEU A 287 11.12 15.25 14.19
N TRP A 288 11.95 15.63 15.16
CA TRP A 288 11.58 16.64 16.15
C TRP A 288 11.68 18.06 15.61
N GLU A 289 12.65 18.31 14.70
CA GLU A 289 12.77 19.60 13.99
C GLU A 289 11.57 19.82 13.04
N ALA A 290 11.08 18.75 12.42
CA ALA A 290 9.92 18.82 11.53
C ALA A 290 8.61 19.04 12.26
N ALA A 291 8.56 18.69 13.54
CA ALA A 291 7.33 18.64 14.33
C ALA A 291 6.74 20.04 14.55
N ALA A 292 5.42 20.12 14.54
CA ALA A 292 4.69 21.31 14.97
C ALA A 292 4.90 21.58 16.47
N ALA A 293 4.56 22.78 16.94
CA ALA A 293 4.65 23.15 18.35
C ALA A 293 3.94 22.14 19.26
N THR A 294 4.52 21.85 20.43
CA THR A 294 4.04 20.82 21.36
C THR A 294 2.57 21.03 21.75
N GLU A 295 2.14 22.28 21.92
CA GLU A 295 0.76 22.63 22.27
C GLU A 295 -0.21 22.28 21.14
N SER A 296 0.20 22.51 19.89
CA SER A 296 -0.58 22.14 18.71
C SER A 296 -0.68 20.62 18.60
N LEU A 297 0.43 19.90 18.75
CA LEU A 297 0.45 18.44 18.74
C LEU A 297 -0.42 17.86 19.86
N LEU A 298 -0.38 18.42 21.05
CA LEU A 298 -1.20 17.96 22.18
C LEU A 298 -2.70 18.13 21.89
N PHE A 299 -3.09 19.26 21.29
CA PHE A 299 -4.48 19.48 20.88
C PHE A 299 -4.95 18.44 19.87
N ILE A 300 -4.14 18.19 18.84
CA ILE A 300 -4.46 17.21 17.77
C ILE A 300 -4.42 15.78 18.34
N PHE A 301 -3.55 15.50 19.29
CA PHE A 301 -3.43 14.19 19.95
C PHE A 301 -4.78 13.73 20.53
N TRP A 302 -5.49 14.58 21.25
CA TRP A 302 -6.80 14.23 21.79
C TRP A 302 -7.83 13.95 20.69
N GLY A 303 -7.80 14.71 19.60
CA GLY A 303 -8.62 14.41 18.42
C GLY A 303 -8.27 13.05 17.82
N THR A 304 -6.98 12.77 17.63
CA THR A 304 -6.50 11.53 17.03
C THR A 304 -6.80 10.30 17.88
N VAL A 305 -6.64 10.37 19.20
CA VAL A 305 -6.95 9.27 20.14
C VAL A 305 -8.44 8.91 20.14
N ILE A 306 -9.32 9.83 19.78
CA ILE A 306 -10.75 9.57 19.65
C ILE A 306 -11.08 9.07 18.23
N THR A 307 -10.59 9.76 17.20
CA THR A 307 -11.00 9.50 15.81
C THR A 307 -10.34 8.24 15.23
N LEU A 308 -9.07 7.99 15.53
CA LEU A 308 -8.36 6.82 14.96
C LEU A 308 -8.97 5.48 15.42
N PRO A 309 -9.26 5.25 16.72
CA PRO A 309 -9.98 4.05 17.14
C PRO A 309 -11.40 3.94 16.55
N ALA A 310 -12.10 5.07 16.37
CA ALA A 310 -13.42 5.08 15.75
C ALA A 310 -13.36 4.64 14.28
N ILE A 311 -12.37 5.15 13.52
CA ILE A 311 -12.14 4.76 12.12
C ILE A 311 -11.76 3.28 12.03
N LEU A 312 -10.83 2.82 12.88
CA LEU A 312 -10.44 1.39 12.93
C LEU A 312 -11.63 0.48 13.28
N GLY A 313 -12.43 0.88 14.27
CA GLY A 313 -13.64 0.16 14.67
C GLY A 313 -14.68 0.09 13.54
N TYR A 314 -14.88 1.21 12.84
CA TYR A 314 -15.76 1.27 11.66
C TYR A 314 -15.24 0.39 10.51
N THR A 315 -13.95 0.46 10.21
CA THR A 315 -13.31 -0.40 9.20
C THR A 315 -13.54 -1.88 9.56
N PHE A 316 -13.22 -2.29 10.80
CA PHE A 316 -13.47 -3.66 11.25
C PHE A 316 -14.95 -4.07 11.12
N PHE A 317 -15.88 -3.17 11.49
CA PHE A 317 -17.32 -3.41 11.38
C PHE A 317 -17.74 -3.65 9.92
N ILE A 318 -17.32 -2.80 8.98
CA ILE A 318 -17.65 -2.97 7.55
C ILE A 318 -17.12 -4.30 7.02
N TYR A 319 -15.85 -4.64 7.30
CA TYR A 319 -15.29 -5.93 6.88
C TYR A 319 -16.01 -7.14 7.49
N ARG A 320 -16.53 -7.00 8.71
CA ARG A 320 -17.34 -8.04 9.35
C ARG A 320 -18.74 -8.16 8.72
N VAL A 321 -19.39 -7.05 8.39
CA VAL A 321 -20.73 -7.04 7.75
C VAL A 321 -20.65 -7.68 6.36
N PHE A 322 -19.67 -7.29 5.56
CA PHE A 322 -19.50 -7.76 4.18
C PHE A 322 -18.51 -8.94 4.05
N ARG A 323 -18.40 -9.80 5.07
CA ARG A 323 -17.43 -10.91 5.09
C ARG A 323 -17.70 -12.05 4.09
N GLY A 324 -18.91 -12.13 3.53
CA GLY A 324 -19.33 -13.18 2.61
C GLY A 324 -18.66 -13.13 1.25
N LYS A 325 -19.03 -14.06 0.36
CA LYS A 325 -18.62 -14.07 -1.04
C LYS A 325 -19.25 -12.87 -1.77
N ALA A 326 -18.54 -12.38 -2.78
CA ALA A 326 -18.97 -11.24 -3.57
C ALA A 326 -20.18 -11.62 -4.45
N THR A 327 -21.09 -10.66 -4.59
CA THR A 327 -22.18 -10.68 -5.57
C THR A 327 -22.02 -9.51 -6.52
N ALA A 328 -22.55 -9.59 -7.73
CA ALA A 328 -22.59 -8.46 -8.63
C ALA A 328 -23.34 -7.29 -7.98
N LEU A 329 -22.82 -6.06 -8.16
CA LEU A 329 -23.49 -4.86 -7.65
C LEU A 329 -24.75 -4.61 -8.48
N SER A 330 -25.90 -4.52 -7.79
CA SER A 330 -27.14 -3.98 -8.35
C SER A 330 -27.50 -2.71 -7.57
N TYR A 331 -27.75 -1.61 -8.28
CA TYR A 331 -28.36 -0.42 -7.72
C TYR A 331 -29.83 -0.44 -8.15
N ASP A 332 -30.68 -1.03 -7.33
CA ASP A 332 -32.14 -0.95 -7.44
C ASP A 332 -32.63 0.36 -6.85
#